data_f94749f0df7b681858214aac0013b976
#
_entry.id   f94749f0df7b681858214aac0013b976
#
_cell.length_a   1.000
_cell.length_b   1.000
_cell.length_c   1.000
_cell.angle_alpha   90.00
_cell.angle_beta   90.00
_cell.angle_gamma   90.00
#
_symmetry.space_group_name_H-M   'P 1'
#
loop_
_entity.id
_entity.type
_entity.pdbx_description
1 polymer ?
#
loop_
_entity_poly.entity_id
_entity_poly.type
_entity_poly.pdbx_seq_one_letter_code
_entity_poly.pdbx_strand_id
1 'polypeptide(L)'
;CYPPIHVTFRPDLSSKEKKLRKFYETLGEVYQSEVDVIICETMASIYEGIIAASTAKKFSDTVWLSWTTRGNKLNRLPSTELLDLAISEGLKLDVDCKLVNCVHADTASLAIAKLKQEKTFGIYANSSIYKKNKLEGFVSDSDEWHYHNHQPINHVEYREFVQEWINNGASVIGGCCRTTTEHIKEIKKLIDKY
;
A
#
# COMPACT_ATOMS: atom_id res chain seq x y z
N CYS A 1 4.64 12.06 1.07
CA CYS A 1 4.95 10.63 0.98
C CYS A 1 6.22 10.36 0.18
N TYR A 2 6.80 9.18 0.36
CA TYR A 2 7.89 8.64 -0.44
C TYR A 2 7.30 7.65 -1.45
N PRO A 3 7.11 8.04 -2.72
CA PRO A 3 6.60 7.15 -3.75
C PRO A 3 7.71 6.24 -4.29
N PRO A 4 7.39 5.15 -5.02
CA PRO A 4 8.38 4.43 -5.81
C PRO A 4 9.08 5.36 -6.81
N ILE A 5 10.38 5.17 -7.03
CA ILE A 5 11.17 6.03 -7.93
C ILE A 5 10.79 5.85 -9.41
N HIS A 6 10.23 4.71 -9.75
CA HIS A 6 9.76 4.34 -11.08
C HIS A 6 8.30 3.94 -11.07
N VAL A 7 7.80 3.46 -12.22
CA VAL A 7 6.44 2.94 -12.33
C VAL A 7 6.18 1.85 -11.28
N THR A 8 5.17 2.05 -10.47
CA THR A 8 4.86 1.28 -9.25
C THR A 8 4.91 -0.24 -9.43
N PHE A 9 4.39 -0.76 -10.53
CA PHE A 9 4.28 -2.21 -10.74
C PHE A 9 5.42 -2.81 -11.57
N ARG A 10 6.50 -2.06 -11.75
CA ARG A 10 7.71 -2.46 -12.49
C ARG A 10 8.94 -2.47 -11.58
N PRO A 11 8.99 -3.38 -10.58
CA PRO A 11 10.14 -3.49 -9.69
C PRO A 11 11.44 -3.88 -10.42
N ASP A 12 11.33 -4.46 -11.61
CA ASP A 12 12.44 -4.73 -12.51
C ASP A 12 13.15 -3.45 -13.00
N LEU A 13 12.46 -2.30 -12.98
CA LEU A 13 13.02 -0.99 -13.30
C LEU A 13 13.62 -0.29 -12.08
N SER A 14 13.54 -0.88 -10.89
CA SER A 14 14.07 -0.26 -9.67
C SER A 14 15.55 0.09 -9.82
N SER A 15 15.89 1.27 -9.33
CA SER A 15 17.23 1.80 -9.46
C SER A 15 18.22 1.15 -8.47
N LYS A 16 19.52 1.27 -8.75
CA LYS A 16 20.56 0.85 -7.80
C LYS A 16 20.45 1.62 -6.48
N GLU A 17 20.82 1.01 -5.37
CA GLU A 17 20.71 1.54 -4.00
C GLU A 17 21.17 3.00 -3.87
N LYS A 18 22.33 3.33 -4.38
CA LYS A 18 22.88 4.70 -4.32
C LYS A 18 21.92 5.74 -4.91
N LYS A 19 21.24 5.40 -6.02
CA LYS A 19 20.27 6.31 -6.67
C LYS A 19 18.98 6.40 -5.87
N LEU A 20 18.48 5.25 -5.33
CA LEU A 20 17.31 5.22 -4.46
C LEU A 20 17.53 6.05 -3.19
N ARG A 21 18.65 5.83 -2.49
CA ARG A 21 18.99 6.60 -1.29
C ARG A 21 19.07 8.09 -1.58
N LYS A 22 19.77 8.49 -2.63
CA LYS A 22 19.87 9.91 -3.00
C LYS A 22 18.50 10.53 -3.29
N PHE A 23 17.62 9.79 -3.97
CA PHE A 23 16.26 10.25 -4.27
C PHE A 23 15.46 10.48 -2.98
N TYR A 24 15.45 9.48 -2.09
CA TYR A 24 14.69 9.58 -0.83
C TYR A 24 15.34 10.57 0.16
N GLU A 25 16.65 10.74 0.16
CA GLU A 25 17.33 11.78 0.93
C GLU A 25 16.93 13.18 0.46
N THR A 26 16.87 13.41 -0.85
CA THR A 26 16.41 14.69 -1.40
C THR A 26 14.96 15.01 -0.99
N LEU A 27 14.07 14.01 -0.99
CA LEU A 27 12.70 14.20 -0.48
C LEU A 27 12.69 14.46 1.03
N GLY A 28 13.52 13.74 1.78
CA GLY A 28 13.64 13.89 3.23
C GLY A 28 14.11 15.28 3.63
N GLU A 29 15.08 15.82 2.94
CA GLU A 29 15.57 17.21 3.16
C GLU A 29 14.45 18.25 2.98
N VAL A 30 13.51 18.01 2.05
CA VAL A 30 12.35 18.89 1.83
C VAL A 30 11.30 18.72 2.93
N TYR A 31 11.11 17.49 3.43
CA TYR A 31 10.05 17.18 4.40
C TYR A 31 10.46 17.39 5.85
N GLN A 32 11.76 17.41 6.13
CA GLN A 32 12.28 17.52 7.49
C GLN A 32 11.69 18.74 8.20
N SER A 33 11.12 18.50 9.38
CA SER A 33 10.42 19.49 10.21
C SER A 33 9.10 20.07 9.65
N GLU A 34 8.68 19.65 8.46
CA GLU A 34 7.45 20.15 7.82
C GLU A 34 6.29 19.15 7.87
N VAL A 35 6.58 17.90 8.28
CA VAL A 35 5.59 16.83 8.32
C VAL A 35 5.68 16.01 9.61
N ASP A 36 4.54 15.53 10.10
CA ASP A 36 4.48 14.68 11.29
C ASP A 36 4.80 13.22 10.99
N VAL A 37 4.56 12.79 9.75
CA VAL A 37 4.69 11.40 9.32
C VAL A 37 5.23 11.32 7.88
N ILE A 38 6.17 10.43 7.63
CA ILE A 38 6.56 10.05 6.28
C ILE A 38 5.99 8.66 5.95
N ILE A 39 5.15 8.58 4.91
CA ILE A 39 4.63 7.32 4.38
C ILE A 39 5.47 6.90 3.19
N CYS A 40 6.14 5.75 3.27
CA CYS A 40 6.73 5.06 2.12
C CYS A 40 5.63 4.23 1.47
N GLU A 41 5.02 4.74 0.40
CA GLU A 41 3.77 4.19 -0.13
C GLU A 41 3.96 3.39 -1.42
N THR A 42 3.08 2.40 -1.60
CA THR A 42 2.95 1.61 -2.83
C THR A 42 4.23 0.86 -3.21
N MET A 43 4.97 0.40 -2.20
CA MET A 43 6.23 -0.32 -2.42
C MET A 43 5.98 -1.67 -3.08
N ALA A 44 6.57 -1.87 -4.24
CA ALA A 44 6.36 -3.04 -5.10
C ALA A 44 7.43 -4.14 -4.90
N SER A 45 8.48 -3.85 -4.14
CA SER A 45 9.55 -4.77 -3.77
C SER A 45 10.06 -4.50 -2.36
N ILE A 46 10.53 -5.55 -1.69
CA ILE A 46 11.19 -5.42 -0.37
C ILE A 46 12.40 -4.51 -0.49
N TYR A 47 13.20 -4.69 -1.53
CA TYR A 47 14.41 -3.92 -1.77
C TYR A 47 14.17 -2.41 -1.71
N GLU A 48 13.23 -1.90 -2.51
CA GLU A 48 12.95 -0.45 -2.56
C GLU A 48 12.28 0.03 -1.28
N GLY A 49 11.31 -0.73 -0.75
CA GLY A 49 10.58 -0.36 0.47
C GLY A 49 11.49 -0.21 1.69
N ILE A 50 12.47 -1.12 1.85
CA ILE A 50 13.44 -1.06 2.95
C ILE A 50 14.40 0.13 2.80
N ILE A 51 14.85 0.42 1.57
CA ILE A 51 15.69 1.59 1.31
C ILE A 51 14.90 2.88 1.58
N ALA A 52 13.66 2.98 1.11
CA ALA A 52 12.80 4.13 1.36
C ALA A 52 12.59 4.36 2.86
N ALA A 53 12.12 3.33 3.58
CA ALA A 53 11.83 3.45 5.00
C ALA A 53 13.08 3.72 5.86
N SER A 54 14.19 3.02 5.60
CA SER A 54 15.45 3.28 6.31
C SER A 54 16.00 4.69 6.04
N THR A 55 15.73 5.25 4.87
CA THR A 55 16.11 6.63 4.56
C THR A 55 15.15 7.62 5.23
N ALA A 56 13.83 7.36 5.20
CA ALA A 56 12.82 8.21 5.84
C ALA A 56 13.08 8.40 7.35
N LYS A 57 13.54 7.35 8.04
CA LYS A 57 13.88 7.40 9.47
C LYS A 57 15.00 8.36 9.83
N LYS A 58 15.74 8.89 8.87
CA LYS A 58 16.73 9.96 9.11
C LYS A 58 16.07 11.35 9.21
N PHE A 59 14.82 11.49 8.76
CA PHE A 59 14.15 12.77 8.56
C PHE A 59 12.80 12.88 9.31
N SER A 60 12.30 11.78 9.86
CA SER A 60 11.08 11.75 10.66
C SER A 60 11.15 10.66 11.71
N ASP A 61 10.65 10.98 12.90
CA ASP A 61 10.51 10.02 14.01
C ASP A 61 9.38 9.03 13.73
N THR A 62 8.40 9.40 12.90
CA THR A 62 7.27 8.55 12.54
C THR A 62 7.31 8.17 11.06
N VAL A 63 7.50 6.88 10.80
CA VAL A 63 7.58 6.32 9.44
C VAL A 63 6.60 5.17 9.27
N TRP A 64 5.74 5.28 8.26
CA TRP A 64 4.83 4.22 7.86
C TRP A 64 5.30 3.57 6.55
N LEU A 65 5.17 2.26 6.45
CA LEU A 65 5.59 1.51 5.27
C LEU A 65 4.41 0.75 4.67
N SER A 66 4.09 1.08 3.42
CA SER A 66 2.95 0.55 2.70
C SER A 66 3.37 -0.27 1.48
N TRP A 67 2.85 -1.48 1.42
CA TRP A 67 3.09 -2.42 0.34
C TRP A 67 1.92 -2.44 -0.64
N THR A 68 2.21 -2.60 -1.93
CA THR A 68 1.22 -3.02 -2.91
C THR A 68 1.38 -4.49 -3.24
N THR A 69 0.31 -5.17 -3.63
CA THR A 69 0.34 -6.60 -3.97
C THR A 69 -0.11 -6.84 -5.40
N ARG A 70 0.26 -7.98 -5.96
CA ARG A 70 -0.31 -8.46 -7.22
C ARG A 70 -1.79 -8.80 -7.02
N GLY A 71 -2.68 -8.26 -7.85
CA GLY A 71 -4.13 -8.30 -7.67
C GLY A 71 -4.73 -9.70 -7.48
N ASN A 72 -4.23 -10.74 -8.13
CA ASN A 72 -4.70 -12.14 -7.99
C ASN A 72 -3.75 -13.03 -7.17
N LYS A 73 -2.56 -12.54 -6.83
CA LYS A 73 -1.58 -13.24 -6.01
C LYS A 73 -1.44 -12.52 -4.69
N LEU A 74 -2.43 -12.68 -3.83
CA LEU A 74 -2.72 -11.94 -2.63
C LEU A 74 -1.61 -11.90 -1.57
N ASN A 75 -0.72 -12.85 -1.64
CA ASN A 75 0.40 -12.97 -0.71
C ASN A 75 1.74 -12.53 -1.32
N ARG A 76 1.73 -11.88 -2.49
CA ARG A 76 2.97 -11.47 -3.18
C ARG A 76 2.93 -10.03 -3.64
N LEU A 77 4.08 -9.39 -3.52
CA LEU A 77 4.37 -8.10 -4.14
C LEU A 77 4.51 -8.25 -5.68
N PRO A 78 4.49 -7.17 -6.44
CA PRO A 78 4.81 -7.19 -7.88
C PRO A 78 6.18 -7.80 -8.19
N SER A 79 7.16 -7.66 -7.32
CA SER A 79 8.49 -8.32 -7.38
C SER A 79 8.46 -9.83 -7.17
N THR A 80 7.29 -10.42 -6.92
CA THR A 80 7.08 -11.84 -6.57
C THR A 80 7.45 -12.26 -5.15
N GLU A 81 8.05 -11.38 -4.37
CA GLU A 81 8.35 -11.60 -2.95
C GLU A 81 7.07 -11.78 -2.12
N LEU A 82 7.15 -12.57 -1.04
CA LEU A 82 6.02 -12.79 -0.16
C LEU A 82 5.69 -11.53 0.65
N LEU A 83 4.42 -11.21 0.79
CA LEU A 83 3.96 -10.10 1.64
C LEU A 83 4.36 -10.32 3.11
N ASP A 84 4.31 -11.56 3.62
CA ASP A 84 4.73 -11.89 4.97
C ASP A 84 6.21 -11.55 5.20
N LEU A 85 7.06 -11.82 4.23
CA LEU A 85 8.48 -11.46 4.28
C LEU A 85 8.65 -9.93 4.26
N ALA A 86 7.89 -9.23 3.41
CA ALA A 86 7.93 -7.77 3.36
C ALA A 86 7.52 -7.12 4.68
N ILE A 87 6.46 -7.62 5.33
CA ILE A 87 6.03 -7.18 6.65
C ILE A 87 7.13 -7.45 7.69
N SER A 88 7.70 -8.65 7.67
CA SER A 88 8.80 -9.04 8.58
C SER A 88 10.05 -8.17 8.42
N GLU A 89 10.43 -7.82 7.20
CA GLU A 89 11.55 -6.90 6.97
C GLU A 89 11.25 -5.48 7.46
N GLY A 90 10.01 -5.02 7.30
CA GLY A 90 9.55 -3.76 7.89
C GLY A 90 9.61 -3.75 9.43
N LEU A 91 9.35 -4.88 10.09
CA LEU A 91 9.51 -5.03 11.54
C LEU A 91 10.95 -4.81 12.00
N LYS A 92 11.92 -5.32 11.27
CA LYS A 92 13.35 -5.13 11.59
C LYS A 92 13.78 -3.67 11.55
N LEU A 93 13.09 -2.84 10.79
CA LEU A 93 13.32 -1.40 10.71
C LEU A 93 12.58 -0.60 11.79
N ASP A 94 11.74 -1.26 12.58
CA ASP A 94 10.92 -0.60 13.61
C ASP A 94 10.11 0.57 13.03
N VAL A 95 9.38 0.32 11.93
CA VAL A 95 8.44 1.29 11.38
C VAL A 95 7.15 1.29 12.19
N ASP A 96 6.54 2.46 12.36
CA ASP A 96 5.43 2.69 13.29
C ASP A 96 4.11 2.07 12.82
N CYS A 97 3.91 1.94 11.51
CA CYS A 97 2.71 1.35 10.93
C CYS A 97 3.04 0.61 9.63
N LYS A 98 2.46 -0.58 9.48
CA LYS A 98 2.51 -1.36 8.24
C LYS A 98 1.17 -1.27 7.54
N LEU A 99 1.21 -1.03 6.23
CA LEU A 99 0.02 -0.75 5.45
C LEU A 99 0.01 -1.57 4.16
N VAL A 100 -1.19 -1.71 3.61
CA VAL A 100 -1.38 -2.18 2.22
C VAL A 100 -2.21 -1.15 1.48
N ASN A 101 -1.75 -0.78 0.28
CA ASN A 101 -2.44 0.20 -0.55
C ASN A 101 -2.36 -0.10 -2.05
N CYS A 102 -3.12 0.66 -2.82
CA CYS A 102 -3.15 0.61 -4.28
C CYS A 102 -3.46 -0.79 -4.85
N VAL A 103 -4.27 -1.54 -4.14
CA VAL A 103 -4.81 -2.85 -4.51
C VAL A 103 -6.34 -2.79 -4.53
N HIS A 104 -7.01 -3.78 -5.10
CA HIS A 104 -8.48 -3.87 -5.03
C HIS A 104 -8.95 -4.04 -3.58
N ALA A 105 -10.14 -3.55 -3.24
CA ALA A 105 -10.66 -3.57 -1.87
C ALA A 105 -10.78 -5.00 -1.32
N ASP A 106 -11.30 -5.93 -2.11
CA ASP A 106 -11.40 -7.36 -1.76
C ASP A 106 -10.01 -8.01 -1.59
N THR A 107 -9.04 -7.61 -2.41
CA THR A 107 -7.64 -8.04 -2.28
C THR A 107 -7.01 -7.49 -1.00
N ALA A 108 -7.27 -6.25 -0.66
CA ALA A 108 -6.80 -5.64 0.59
C ALA A 108 -7.35 -6.35 1.83
N SER A 109 -8.64 -6.73 1.82
CA SER A 109 -9.25 -7.51 2.91
C SER A 109 -8.50 -8.81 3.18
N LEU A 110 -8.00 -9.48 2.16
CA LEU A 110 -7.23 -10.72 2.35
C LEU A 110 -5.85 -10.50 2.98
N ALA A 111 -5.28 -9.29 2.88
CA ALA A 111 -4.05 -8.95 3.57
C ALA A 111 -4.22 -8.79 5.10
N ILE A 112 -5.45 -8.60 5.58
CA ILE A 112 -5.76 -8.43 7.02
C ILE A 112 -5.19 -9.59 7.84
N ALA A 113 -5.34 -10.83 7.39
CA ALA A 113 -4.87 -12.01 8.09
C ALA A 113 -3.36 -11.95 8.44
N LYS A 114 -2.59 -11.18 7.68
CA LYS A 114 -1.16 -10.94 7.87
C LYS A 114 -0.91 -9.68 8.70
N LEU A 115 -1.59 -8.61 8.35
CA LEU A 115 -1.42 -7.31 8.98
C LEU A 115 -1.91 -7.26 10.44
N LYS A 116 -2.98 -7.97 10.78
CA LYS A 116 -3.56 -7.97 12.15
C LYS A 116 -2.65 -8.54 13.25
N GLN A 117 -1.53 -9.14 12.88
CA GLN A 117 -0.49 -9.56 13.82
C GLN A 117 0.39 -8.37 14.27
N GLU A 118 0.29 -7.26 13.56
CA GLU A 118 1.01 -6.02 13.84
C GLU A 118 0.27 -5.19 14.90
N LYS A 119 1.05 -4.47 15.71
CA LYS A 119 0.50 -3.56 16.74
C LYS A 119 -0.35 -2.46 16.11
N THR A 120 0.09 -1.93 14.99
CA THR A 120 -0.56 -0.87 14.24
C THR A 120 -0.51 -1.21 12.76
N PHE A 121 -1.66 -1.27 12.11
CA PHE A 121 -1.72 -1.50 10.68
C PHE A 121 -2.83 -0.69 10.02
N GLY A 122 -2.76 -0.56 8.71
CA GLY A 122 -3.79 0.15 7.97
C GLY A 122 -3.97 -0.30 6.53
N ILE A 123 -5.05 0.19 5.94
CA ILE A 123 -5.45 -0.13 4.57
C ILE A 123 -6.00 1.15 3.90
N TYR A 124 -5.50 1.43 2.70
CA TYR A 124 -6.06 2.44 1.80
C TYR A 124 -6.06 1.91 0.36
N ALA A 125 -7.11 1.15 0.06
CA ALA A 125 -7.27 0.43 -1.19
C ALA A 125 -7.84 1.29 -2.33
N ASN A 126 -7.86 0.74 -3.54
CA ASN A 126 -8.57 1.31 -4.67
C ASN A 126 -10.08 1.08 -4.53
N SER A 127 -10.90 2.01 -5.03
CA SER A 127 -12.35 1.83 -5.11
C SER A 127 -12.71 0.88 -6.26
N SER A 128 -12.33 -0.38 -6.10
CA SER A 128 -12.59 -1.45 -7.07
C SER A 128 -12.44 -2.82 -6.40
N ILE A 129 -13.06 -3.84 -7.02
CA ILE A 129 -12.87 -5.25 -6.69
C ILE A 129 -12.22 -5.99 -7.85
N TYR A 130 -11.52 -7.08 -7.55
CA TYR A 130 -10.94 -7.96 -8.55
C TYR A 130 -12.04 -8.72 -9.28
N LYS A 131 -12.09 -8.59 -10.60
CA LYS A 131 -13.01 -9.37 -11.45
C LYS A 131 -12.22 -10.43 -12.20
N LYS A 132 -12.50 -11.69 -11.87
CA LYS A 132 -11.94 -12.81 -12.62
C LYS A 132 -12.55 -12.83 -14.02
N ASN A 133 -11.80 -12.35 -15.02
CA ASN A 133 -12.22 -12.44 -16.41
C ASN A 133 -12.01 -13.86 -16.94
N LYS A 134 -12.94 -14.33 -17.79
CA LYS A 134 -12.83 -15.64 -18.47
C LYS A 134 -11.63 -15.74 -19.45
N LEU A 135 -10.90 -14.66 -19.65
CA LEU A 135 -9.72 -14.57 -20.53
C LEU A 135 -8.40 -14.87 -19.79
N GLU A 136 -8.41 -15.75 -18.79
CA GLU A 136 -7.24 -16.14 -18.00
C GLU A 136 -6.17 -16.92 -18.79
N GLY A 137 -6.07 -16.77 -20.08
CA GLY A 137 -5.04 -17.43 -20.91
C GLY A 137 -3.79 -16.59 -21.18
N PHE A 138 -3.83 -15.28 -21.00
CA PHE A 138 -2.73 -14.37 -21.32
C PHE A 138 -2.56 -13.32 -20.23
N VAL A 139 -1.85 -13.67 -19.19
CA VAL A 139 -1.27 -12.67 -18.30
C VAL A 139 0.15 -12.42 -18.79
N SER A 140 0.31 -11.45 -19.68
CA SER A 140 1.64 -10.87 -19.86
C SER A 140 2.07 -10.22 -18.56
N ASP A 141 3.34 -10.25 -18.21
CA ASP A 141 3.90 -9.52 -17.05
C ASP A 141 3.88 -7.99 -17.26
N SER A 142 3.11 -7.49 -18.23
CA SER A 142 2.98 -6.09 -18.60
C SER A 142 1.94 -5.34 -17.74
N ASP A 143 2.07 -4.02 -17.68
CA ASP A 143 1.22 -3.09 -16.93
C ASP A 143 -0.29 -3.15 -17.27
N GLU A 144 -0.67 -3.73 -18.41
CA GLU A 144 -2.06 -3.96 -18.81
C GLU A 144 -2.86 -4.81 -17.80
N TRP A 145 -2.17 -5.58 -17.01
CA TRP A 145 -2.74 -6.49 -16.03
C TRP A 145 -3.59 -5.80 -14.94
N HIS A 146 -3.19 -4.62 -14.50
CA HIS A 146 -3.91 -3.87 -13.46
C HIS A 146 -5.19 -3.21 -13.98
N TYR A 147 -5.26 -2.90 -15.26
CA TYR A 147 -6.38 -2.14 -15.82
C TYR A 147 -7.55 -3.00 -16.28
N HIS A 148 -7.32 -4.28 -16.59
CA HIS A 148 -8.34 -5.12 -17.22
C HIS A 148 -9.16 -5.99 -16.27
N ASN A 149 -8.69 -6.22 -15.05
CA ASN A 149 -9.31 -7.13 -14.08
C ASN A 149 -9.96 -6.43 -12.88
N HIS A 150 -10.41 -5.20 -13.03
CA HIS A 150 -11.09 -4.47 -11.96
C HIS A 150 -12.54 -4.16 -12.33
N GLN A 151 -13.40 -4.25 -11.32
CA GLN A 151 -14.75 -3.71 -11.35
C GLN A 151 -14.80 -2.52 -10.39
N PRO A 152 -15.12 -1.29 -10.85
CA PRO A 152 -15.34 -0.16 -9.97
C PRO A 152 -16.47 -0.46 -8.98
N ILE A 153 -16.29 0.04 -7.76
CA ILE A 153 -17.32 0.05 -6.72
C ILE A 153 -17.58 1.48 -6.27
N ASN A 154 -18.81 1.76 -5.84
CA ASN A 154 -19.19 3.06 -5.36
C ASN A 154 -18.81 3.26 -3.88
N HIS A 155 -19.03 4.47 -3.35
CA HIS A 155 -18.66 4.83 -1.97
C HIS A 155 -19.42 4.05 -0.90
N VAL A 156 -20.64 3.55 -1.18
CA VAL A 156 -21.40 2.73 -0.25
C VAL A 156 -20.83 1.33 -0.17
N GLU A 157 -20.53 0.72 -1.32
CA GLU A 157 -19.88 -0.59 -1.40
C GLU A 157 -18.47 -0.55 -0.80
N TYR A 158 -17.72 0.52 -1.05
CA TYR A 158 -16.38 0.70 -0.45
C TYR A 158 -16.44 0.79 1.08
N ARG A 159 -17.45 1.47 1.62
CA ARG A 159 -17.69 1.60 3.06
C ARG A 159 -17.85 0.25 3.73
N GLU A 160 -18.44 -0.76 3.07
CA GLU A 160 -18.59 -2.11 3.64
C GLU A 160 -17.23 -2.76 3.88
N PHE A 161 -16.30 -2.62 2.94
CA PHE A 161 -14.90 -3.05 3.13
C PHE A 161 -14.22 -2.30 4.27
N VAL A 162 -14.40 -0.99 4.33
CA VAL A 162 -13.84 -0.17 5.41
C VAL A 162 -14.34 -0.63 6.78
N GLN A 163 -15.64 -0.92 6.90
CA GLN A 163 -16.23 -1.44 8.14
C GLN A 163 -15.59 -2.78 8.54
N GLU A 164 -15.36 -3.67 7.57
CA GLU A 164 -14.67 -4.94 7.79
C GLU A 164 -13.23 -4.69 8.30
N TRP A 165 -12.50 -3.77 7.69
CA TRP A 165 -11.12 -3.46 8.08
C TRP A 165 -11.04 -2.90 9.49
N ILE A 166 -11.92 -1.98 9.87
CA ILE A 166 -12.01 -1.42 11.22
C ILE A 166 -12.35 -2.53 12.22
N ASN A 167 -13.32 -3.37 11.93
CA ASN A 167 -13.73 -4.49 12.80
C ASN A 167 -12.59 -5.50 13.03
N ASN A 168 -11.63 -5.58 12.11
CA ASN A 168 -10.43 -6.40 12.23
C ASN A 168 -9.24 -5.68 12.87
N GLY A 169 -9.41 -4.44 13.31
CA GLY A 169 -8.39 -3.69 14.07
C GLY A 169 -7.52 -2.75 13.24
N ALA A 170 -7.85 -2.50 11.97
CA ALA A 170 -7.14 -1.49 11.19
C ALA A 170 -7.32 -0.11 11.84
N SER A 171 -6.21 0.55 12.16
CA SER A 171 -6.17 1.86 12.81
C SER A 171 -5.87 3.02 11.85
N VAL A 172 -5.43 2.71 10.64
CA VAL A 172 -5.23 3.67 9.55
C VAL A 172 -6.09 3.27 8.37
N ILE A 173 -7.00 4.14 7.98
CA ILE A 173 -7.95 3.90 6.89
C ILE A 173 -7.89 5.06 5.90
N GLY A 174 -7.96 4.75 4.63
CA GLY A 174 -8.00 5.75 3.57
C GLY A 174 -8.49 5.17 2.24
N GLY A 175 -8.16 5.88 1.17
CA GLY A 175 -8.44 5.46 -0.18
C GLY A 175 -7.28 5.79 -1.11
N CYS A 176 -7.11 5.00 -2.17
CA CYS A 176 -6.10 5.19 -3.20
C CYS A 176 -6.78 5.46 -4.56
N CYS A 177 -6.41 4.75 -5.62
CA CYS A 177 -6.95 4.99 -6.95
C CYS A 177 -8.48 4.86 -6.99
N ARG A 178 -9.15 5.75 -7.76
CA ARG A 178 -10.60 5.81 -7.96
C ARG A 178 -11.44 6.17 -6.74
N THR A 179 -10.83 6.39 -5.57
CA THR A 179 -11.55 6.98 -4.45
C THR A 179 -11.78 8.48 -4.67
N THR A 180 -12.91 8.96 -4.20
CA THR A 180 -13.34 10.35 -4.32
C THR A 180 -13.64 10.92 -2.93
N THR A 181 -13.95 12.20 -2.88
CA THR A 181 -14.38 12.86 -1.64
C THR A 181 -15.61 12.18 -1.01
N GLU A 182 -16.49 11.58 -1.81
CA GLU A 182 -17.67 10.86 -1.29
C GLU A 182 -17.25 9.59 -0.53
N HIS A 183 -16.25 8.86 -1.02
CA HIS A 183 -15.68 7.72 -0.30
C HIS A 183 -15.11 8.16 1.06
N ILE A 184 -14.34 9.24 1.09
CA ILE A 184 -13.76 9.77 2.34
C ILE A 184 -14.84 10.26 3.31
N LYS A 185 -15.92 10.87 2.84
CA LYS A 185 -17.06 11.23 3.68
C LYS A 185 -17.72 10.02 4.32
N GLU A 186 -17.89 8.92 3.58
CA GLU A 186 -18.44 7.68 4.16
C GLU A 186 -17.49 7.03 5.17
N ILE A 187 -16.19 7.04 4.91
CA ILE A 187 -15.18 6.61 5.88
C ILE A 187 -15.28 7.43 7.17
N LYS A 188 -15.33 8.76 7.05
CA LYS A 188 -15.45 9.65 8.22
C LYS A 188 -16.71 9.34 9.04
N LYS A 189 -17.86 9.15 8.41
CA LYS A 189 -19.10 8.78 9.10
C LYS A 189 -19.01 7.45 9.88
N LEU A 190 -18.15 6.53 9.43
CA LEU A 190 -17.87 5.30 10.18
C LEU A 190 -16.98 5.60 11.40
N ILE A 191 -15.88 6.32 11.21
CA ILE A 191 -14.91 6.62 12.26
C ILE A 191 -15.57 7.43 13.38
N ASP A 192 -16.43 8.38 13.04
CA ASP A 192 -17.14 9.24 14.03
C ASP A 192 -18.10 8.45 14.95
N LYS A 193 -18.28 7.13 14.74
CA LYS A 193 -19.09 6.25 15.59
C LYS A 193 -18.29 5.48 16.65
N TYR A 194 -16.97 5.50 16.54
CA TYR A 194 -16.03 4.82 17.43
C TYR A 194 -15.33 5.81 18.35
#